data_7d3dcf5dc4e959e8970e0b1728936ce7
#
_entry.id   7d3dcf5dc4e959e8970e0b1728936ce7
#
_cell.length_a   1.000
_cell.length_b   1.000
_cell.length_c   1.000
_cell.angle_alpha   90.00
_cell.angle_beta   90.00
_cell.angle_gamma   90.00
#
_symmetry.space_group_name_H-M   'P 1'
#
loop_
_entity.id
_entity.type
_entity.pdbx_description
1 polymer ?
#
loop_
_entity_poly.entity_id
_entity_poly.type
_entity_poly.pdbx_seq_one_letter_code
_entity_poly.pdbx_strand_id
1 'polypeptide(L)'
;MSIEGKVALITGAGQGIGRAIALRLASDGADLSLVDVNADRINAVADEVRAAGSKAISLVADVTDRDQVRSAVDRTERELGGFDIIVNNAGIAQVDPIADATPEDVSRILAVNVEGVLWGIQAGAAKFRARGHGGKIINASSIAGHEGFAMLGVYSATKFAVRALTQAAAKEYASDGITVNAYCPGVVGTDMWITIDERFSALTGAPKGATFEKFVGGIAIGRAQTPEDVAAYVSYLAGPDSDYMTGQAGLIDGGLVYR
;
A
#
# COMPACT_ATOMS: atom_id res chain seq x y z
N MET A 1 19.23 6.00 1.58
CA MET A 1 18.51 7.02 2.37
C MET A 1 18.46 6.52 3.79
N SER A 2 18.61 7.37 4.78
CA SER A 2 18.51 6.93 6.17
C SER A 2 17.24 7.50 6.78
N ILE A 3 16.42 6.61 7.31
CA ILE A 3 15.26 6.91 8.18
C ILE A 3 15.51 6.31 9.57
N GLU A 4 16.78 6.30 9.97
CA GLU A 4 17.24 5.78 11.24
C GLU A 4 16.49 6.41 12.43
N GLY A 5 16.04 5.58 13.34
CA GLY A 5 15.25 5.98 14.50
C GLY A 5 13.81 6.39 14.22
N LYS A 6 13.33 6.30 12.97
CA LYS A 6 11.93 6.49 12.60
C LYS A 6 11.12 5.25 12.90
N VAL A 7 9.83 5.43 13.20
CA VAL A 7 8.88 4.35 13.42
C VAL A 7 7.82 4.36 12.33
N ALA A 8 7.70 3.25 11.61
CA ALA A 8 6.74 3.10 10.52
C ALA A 8 5.71 1.99 10.81
N LEU A 9 4.44 2.27 10.50
CA LEU A 9 3.37 1.28 10.47
C LEU A 9 3.04 0.92 9.02
N ILE A 10 2.93 -0.37 8.71
CA ILE A 10 2.62 -0.88 7.36
C ILE A 10 1.43 -1.82 7.46
N THR A 11 0.34 -1.54 6.72
CA THR A 11 -0.80 -2.45 6.61
C THR A 11 -0.63 -3.41 5.43
N GLY A 12 -1.19 -4.64 5.54
CA GLY A 12 -0.98 -5.69 4.54
C GLY A 12 0.48 -6.11 4.44
N ALA A 13 1.17 -6.14 5.59
CA ALA A 13 2.63 -6.34 5.66
C ALA A 13 3.05 -7.81 5.57
N GLY A 14 2.10 -8.76 5.60
CA GLY A 14 2.40 -10.19 5.70
C GLY A 14 2.95 -10.83 4.43
N GLN A 15 2.91 -10.15 3.27
CA GLN A 15 3.36 -10.72 2.00
C GLN A 15 3.60 -9.64 0.91
N GLY A 16 4.15 -10.08 -0.23
CA GLY A 16 4.24 -9.29 -1.45
C GLY A 16 4.89 -7.93 -1.27
N ILE A 17 4.23 -6.89 -1.76
CA ILE A 17 4.70 -5.50 -1.69
C ILE A 17 4.87 -5.05 -0.24
N GLY A 18 3.90 -5.35 0.65
CA GLY A 18 3.97 -4.95 2.06
C GLY A 18 5.17 -5.53 2.79
N ARG A 19 5.47 -6.83 2.57
CA ARG A 19 6.69 -7.46 3.10
C ARG A 19 7.95 -6.80 2.56
N ALA A 20 8.03 -6.55 1.25
CA ALA A 20 9.20 -5.90 0.65
C ALA A 20 9.41 -4.47 1.18
N ILE A 21 8.33 -3.70 1.37
CA ILE A 21 8.37 -2.39 2.02
C ILE A 21 8.91 -2.52 3.44
N ALA A 22 8.43 -3.48 4.22
CA ALA A 22 8.89 -3.71 5.59
C ALA A 22 10.39 -3.97 5.65
N LEU A 23 10.88 -4.91 4.85
CA LEU A 23 12.31 -5.25 4.81
C LEU A 23 13.17 -4.08 4.32
N ARG A 24 12.66 -3.30 3.35
CA ARG A 24 13.37 -2.13 2.85
C ARG A 24 13.46 -1.02 3.91
N LEU A 25 12.35 -0.65 4.55
CA LEU A 25 12.37 0.39 5.57
C LEU A 25 13.19 -0.03 6.80
N ALA A 26 13.20 -1.32 7.16
CA ALA A 26 14.10 -1.85 8.17
C ALA A 26 15.57 -1.67 7.77
N SER A 27 15.93 -1.99 6.54
CA SER A 27 17.31 -1.81 6.05
C SER A 27 17.73 -0.33 6.00
N ASP A 28 16.78 0.58 5.88
CA ASP A 28 16.99 2.04 5.92
C ASP A 28 17.04 2.58 7.38
N GLY A 29 16.85 1.72 8.40
CA GLY A 29 17.02 2.01 9.82
C GLY A 29 15.74 2.30 10.62
N ALA A 30 14.56 2.02 10.06
CA ALA A 30 13.30 2.22 10.77
C ALA A 30 12.94 1.04 11.70
N ASP A 31 12.28 1.32 12.82
CA ASP A 31 11.54 0.36 13.62
C ASP A 31 10.12 0.18 13.07
N LEU A 32 9.57 -1.04 13.06
CA LEU A 32 8.39 -1.37 12.29
C LEU A 32 7.23 -1.94 13.10
N SER A 33 6.03 -1.44 12.83
CA SER A 33 4.76 -2.06 13.21
C SER A 33 4.12 -2.67 11.96
N LEU A 34 4.00 -3.98 11.95
CA LEU A 34 3.46 -4.75 10.84
C LEU A 34 2.02 -5.15 11.14
N VAL A 35 1.10 -4.78 10.24
CA VAL A 35 -0.33 -5.03 10.40
C VAL A 35 -0.83 -5.91 9.27
N ASP A 36 -1.52 -7.00 9.59
CA ASP A 36 -2.19 -7.88 8.63
C ASP A 36 -3.30 -8.65 9.34
N VAL A 37 -4.23 -9.21 8.58
CA VAL A 37 -5.24 -10.15 9.12
C VAL A 37 -4.66 -11.55 9.36
N ASN A 38 -3.54 -11.89 8.74
CA ASN A 38 -2.87 -13.19 8.86
C ASN A 38 -1.71 -13.15 9.86
N ALA A 39 -1.96 -13.70 11.06
CA ALA A 39 -1.01 -13.71 12.15
C ALA A 39 0.32 -14.41 11.80
N ASP A 40 0.25 -15.57 11.13
CA ASP A 40 1.44 -16.37 10.84
C ASP A 40 2.36 -15.63 9.86
N ARG A 41 1.78 -15.01 8.80
CA ARG A 41 2.52 -14.26 7.81
C ARG A 41 3.21 -13.04 8.42
N ILE A 42 2.51 -12.23 9.22
CA ILE A 42 3.14 -11.04 9.83
C ILE A 42 4.19 -11.40 10.87
N ASN A 43 4.02 -12.49 11.62
CA ASN A 43 5.02 -12.96 12.55
C ASN A 43 6.30 -13.37 11.82
N ALA A 44 6.19 -14.11 10.72
CA ALA A 44 7.34 -14.48 9.90
C ALA A 44 8.08 -13.24 9.37
N VAL A 45 7.36 -12.23 8.85
CA VAL A 45 7.98 -10.98 8.38
C VAL A 45 8.60 -10.19 9.54
N ALA A 46 7.98 -10.17 10.71
CA ALA A 46 8.54 -9.51 11.89
C ALA A 46 9.86 -10.16 12.32
N ASP A 47 9.97 -11.48 12.23
CA ASP A 47 11.21 -12.19 12.52
C ASP A 47 12.32 -11.85 11.50
N GLU A 48 11.97 -11.73 10.21
CA GLU A 48 12.91 -11.28 9.19
C GLU A 48 13.42 -9.84 9.47
N VAL A 49 12.52 -8.92 9.84
CA VAL A 49 12.87 -7.55 10.21
C VAL A 49 13.80 -7.51 11.43
N ARG A 50 13.49 -8.31 12.46
CA ARG A 50 14.34 -8.40 13.66
C ARG A 50 15.71 -8.99 13.34
N ALA A 51 15.77 -9.99 12.47
CA ALA A 51 17.03 -10.57 12.00
C ALA A 51 17.89 -9.56 11.22
N ALA A 52 17.26 -8.56 10.56
CA ALA A 52 17.94 -7.45 9.91
C ALA A 52 18.41 -6.34 10.89
N GLY A 53 18.10 -6.43 12.19
CA GLY A 53 18.58 -5.52 13.23
C GLY A 53 17.60 -4.42 13.65
N SER A 54 16.41 -4.33 13.06
CA SER A 54 15.37 -3.38 13.45
C SER A 54 14.40 -3.99 14.48
N LYS A 55 13.78 -3.15 15.31
CA LYS A 55 12.65 -3.62 16.13
C LYS A 55 11.42 -3.82 15.24
N ALA A 56 10.65 -4.87 15.54
CA ALA A 56 9.38 -5.11 14.88
C ALA A 56 8.34 -5.62 15.86
N ILE A 57 7.12 -5.12 15.73
CA ILE A 57 5.93 -5.67 16.36
C ILE A 57 4.95 -6.14 15.27
N SER A 58 4.25 -7.23 15.52
CA SER A 58 3.19 -7.76 14.67
C SER A 58 1.82 -7.54 15.31
N LEU A 59 0.90 -6.95 14.56
CA LEU A 59 -0.44 -6.61 15.02
C LEU A 59 -1.47 -7.23 14.08
N VAL A 60 -2.29 -8.15 14.58
CA VAL A 60 -3.43 -8.68 13.82
C VAL A 60 -4.53 -7.63 13.85
N ALA A 61 -4.89 -7.09 12.68
CA ALA A 61 -5.98 -6.13 12.54
C ALA A 61 -6.57 -6.16 11.11
N ASP A 62 -7.88 -5.96 11.04
CA ASP A 62 -8.60 -5.77 9.78
C ASP A 62 -8.74 -4.27 9.51
N VAL A 63 -8.24 -3.82 8.34
CA VAL A 63 -8.30 -2.40 7.94
C VAL A 63 -9.72 -1.92 7.67
N THR A 64 -10.69 -2.81 7.49
CA THR A 64 -12.11 -2.46 7.35
C THR A 64 -12.73 -1.99 8.67
N ASP A 65 -12.10 -2.34 9.79
CA ASP A 65 -12.50 -1.92 11.13
C ASP A 65 -11.68 -0.69 11.56
N ARG A 66 -12.34 0.47 11.60
CA ARG A 66 -11.74 1.74 11.98
C ARG A 66 -11.07 1.73 13.36
N ASP A 67 -11.69 1.06 14.34
CA ASP A 67 -11.17 1.06 15.70
C ASP A 67 -9.95 0.15 15.83
N GLN A 68 -9.87 -0.94 15.05
CA GLN A 68 -8.67 -1.77 14.97
C GLN A 68 -7.51 -0.99 14.34
N VAL A 69 -7.73 -0.22 13.27
CA VAL A 69 -6.70 0.64 12.67
C VAL A 69 -6.20 1.68 13.68
N ARG A 70 -7.10 2.35 14.38
CA ARG A 70 -6.74 3.31 15.43
C ARG A 70 -5.94 2.65 16.56
N SER A 71 -6.39 1.49 17.02
CA SER A 71 -5.69 0.71 18.04
C SER A 71 -4.27 0.31 17.59
N ALA A 72 -4.10 -0.07 16.33
CA ALA A 72 -2.79 -0.40 15.77
C ALA A 72 -1.84 0.80 15.81
N VAL A 73 -2.31 2.01 15.45
CA VAL A 73 -1.52 3.25 15.54
C VAL A 73 -1.13 3.56 16.99
N ASP A 74 -2.08 3.45 17.93
CA ASP A 74 -1.83 3.72 19.35
C ASP A 74 -0.85 2.71 19.96
N ARG A 75 -0.95 1.44 19.56
CA ARG A 75 -0.02 0.39 19.97
C ARG A 75 1.37 0.60 19.41
N THR A 76 1.48 1.02 18.16
CA THR A 76 2.77 1.34 17.53
C THR A 76 3.54 2.36 18.34
N GLU A 77 2.92 3.49 18.66
CA GLU A 77 3.56 4.52 19.50
C GLU A 77 3.96 4.00 20.86
N ARG A 78 3.05 3.29 21.54
CA ARG A 78 3.30 2.78 22.91
C ARG A 78 4.43 1.74 22.96
N GLU A 79 4.50 0.84 21.97
CA GLU A 79 5.41 -0.31 22.00
C GLU A 79 6.77 -0.02 21.35
N LEU A 80 6.82 0.90 20.38
CA LEU A 80 8.06 1.29 19.69
C LEU A 80 8.58 2.68 20.08
N GLY A 81 7.80 3.46 20.85
CA GLY A 81 8.20 4.77 21.35
C GLY A 81 8.11 5.91 20.34
N GLY A 82 7.58 5.65 19.14
CA GLY A 82 7.46 6.62 18.05
C GLY A 82 6.32 6.32 17.09
N PHE A 83 6.03 7.30 16.21
CA PHE A 83 5.15 7.12 15.06
C PHE A 83 5.42 8.26 14.07
N ASP A 84 6.08 7.96 12.96
CA ASP A 84 6.56 8.94 11.99
C ASP A 84 6.01 8.69 10.58
N ILE A 85 5.71 7.42 10.26
CA ILE A 85 5.32 7.00 8.90
C ILE A 85 4.15 6.02 9.00
N ILE A 86 3.15 6.18 8.14
CA ILE A 86 2.14 5.15 7.90
C ILE A 86 2.08 4.81 6.42
N VAL A 87 2.16 3.51 6.11
CA VAL A 87 1.98 2.97 4.76
C VAL A 87 0.67 2.18 4.70
N ASN A 88 -0.34 2.78 4.10
CA ASN A 88 -1.64 2.17 3.84
C ASN A 88 -1.51 1.29 2.59
N ASN A 89 -0.97 0.05 2.78
CA ASN A 89 -0.66 -0.87 1.69
C ASN A 89 -1.71 -1.98 1.53
N ALA A 90 -2.47 -2.31 2.57
CA ALA A 90 -3.50 -3.35 2.47
C ALA A 90 -4.47 -3.10 1.32
N GLY A 91 -4.75 -4.14 0.54
CA GLY A 91 -5.66 -4.05 -0.60
C GLY A 91 -5.94 -5.40 -1.22
N ILE A 92 -7.07 -5.49 -1.90
CA ILE A 92 -7.51 -6.67 -2.66
C ILE A 92 -7.81 -6.29 -4.10
N ALA A 93 -7.74 -7.26 -5.01
CA ALA A 93 -8.18 -7.12 -6.38
C ALA A 93 -9.57 -7.75 -6.56
N GLN A 94 -10.30 -7.23 -7.55
CA GLN A 94 -11.53 -7.82 -8.07
C GLN A 94 -11.46 -7.83 -9.59
N VAL A 95 -11.77 -8.96 -10.19
CA VAL A 95 -11.77 -9.15 -11.65
C VAL A 95 -13.13 -9.68 -12.06
N ASP A 96 -13.97 -8.79 -12.59
CA ASP A 96 -15.28 -9.13 -13.15
C ASP A 96 -15.69 -8.10 -14.21
N PRO A 97 -16.47 -8.49 -15.22
CA PRO A 97 -17.19 -7.53 -16.06
C PRO A 97 -18.04 -6.60 -15.19
N ILE A 98 -18.15 -5.33 -15.56
CA ILE A 98 -18.96 -4.36 -14.78
C ILE A 98 -20.41 -4.85 -14.62
N ALA A 99 -20.95 -5.53 -15.63
CA ALA A 99 -22.31 -6.05 -15.59
C ALA A 99 -22.54 -7.14 -14.54
N ASP A 100 -21.47 -7.84 -14.12
CA ASP A 100 -21.53 -8.98 -13.22
C ASP A 100 -21.06 -8.64 -11.78
N ALA A 101 -20.66 -7.39 -11.55
CA ALA A 101 -20.23 -6.94 -10.22
C ALA A 101 -21.39 -6.99 -9.21
N THR A 102 -21.25 -7.80 -8.16
CA THR A 102 -22.26 -7.94 -7.12
C THR A 102 -22.16 -6.85 -6.06
N PRO A 103 -23.27 -6.47 -5.39
CA PRO A 103 -23.21 -5.51 -4.27
C PRO A 103 -22.24 -5.93 -3.16
N GLU A 104 -22.15 -7.22 -2.88
CA GLU A 104 -21.30 -7.81 -1.84
C GLU A 104 -19.81 -7.62 -2.19
N ASP A 105 -19.42 -7.91 -3.43
CA ASP A 105 -18.05 -7.74 -3.90
C ASP A 105 -17.66 -6.26 -3.97
N VAL A 106 -18.57 -5.41 -4.44
CA VAL A 106 -18.36 -3.95 -4.47
C VAL A 106 -18.17 -3.42 -3.05
N SER A 107 -19.04 -3.81 -2.11
CA SER A 107 -18.92 -3.39 -0.71
C SER A 107 -17.60 -3.83 -0.09
N ARG A 108 -17.23 -5.09 -0.30
CA ARG A 108 -15.99 -5.66 0.24
C ARG A 108 -14.74 -4.94 -0.27
N ILE A 109 -14.64 -4.70 -1.59
CA ILE A 109 -13.45 -4.05 -2.14
C ILE A 109 -13.37 -2.57 -1.75
N LEU A 110 -14.51 -1.87 -1.64
CA LEU A 110 -14.56 -0.49 -1.15
C LEU A 110 -14.13 -0.42 0.31
N ALA A 111 -14.61 -1.32 1.16
CA ALA A 111 -14.25 -1.37 2.57
C ALA A 111 -12.72 -1.54 2.77
N VAL A 112 -12.10 -2.47 2.03
CA VAL A 112 -10.65 -2.69 2.14
C VAL A 112 -9.85 -1.58 1.48
N ASN A 113 -10.11 -1.29 0.20
CA ASN A 113 -9.22 -0.45 -0.62
C ASN A 113 -9.42 1.05 -0.44
N VAL A 114 -10.61 1.48 0.02
CA VAL A 114 -10.95 2.91 0.16
C VAL A 114 -11.12 3.28 1.62
N GLU A 115 -12.05 2.62 2.33
CA GLU A 115 -12.30 2.93 3.74
C GLU A 115 -11.07 2.61 4.60
N GLY A 116 -10.41 1.46 4.39
CA GLY A 116 -9.18 1.11 5.10
C GLY A 116 -8.06 2.14 4.94
N VAL A 117 -7.90 2.69 3.72
CA VAL A 117 -6.96 3.80 3.48
C VAL A 117 -7.41 5.07 4.19
N LEU A 118 -8.70 5.39 4.16
CA LEU A 118 -9.25 6.57 4.86
C LEU A 118 -9.04 6.47 6.37
N TRP A 119 -9.28 5.30 6.97
CA TRP A 119 -9.03 5.08 8.40
C TRP A 119 -7.56 5.22 8.77
N GLY A 120 -6.65 4.73 7.92
CA GLY A 120 -5.22 4.92 8.10
C GLY A 120 -4.79 6.39 7.99
N ILE A 121 -5.32 7.14 7.01
CA ILE A 121 -5.08 8.59 6.89
C ILE A 121 -5.56 9.32 8.14
N GLN A 122 -6.79 9.04 8.61
CA GLN A 122 -7.35 9.67 9.79
C GLN A 122 -6.55 9.36 11.06
N ALA A 123 -6.23 8.09 11.29
CA ALA A 123 -5.50 7.68 12.48
C ALA A 123 -4.06 8.23 12.48
N GLY A 124 -3.38 8.19 11.34
CA GLY A 124 -2.04 8.74 11.17
C GLY A 124 -2.00 10.25 11.41
N ALA A 125 -2.86 11.02 10.73
CA ALA A 125 -2.91 12.47 10.89
C ALA A 125 -3.26 12.89 12.33
N ALA A 126 -4.21 12.22 12.96
CA ALA A 126 -4.56 12.48 14.36
C ALA A 126 -3.37 12.23 15.30
N LYS A 127 -2.62 11.16 15.07
CA LYS A 127 -1.45 10.81 15.87
C LYS A 127 -0.31 11.83 15.69
N PHE A 128 0.00 12.23 14.45
CA PHE A 128 1.04 13.25 14.19
C PHE A 128 0.71 14.58 14.86
N ARG A 129 -0.55 15.03 14.76
CA ARG A 129 -1.03 16.24 15.45
C ARG A 129 -0.92 16.15 16.97
N ALA A 130 -1.32 15.01 17.55
CA ALA A 130 -1.25 14.82 19.00
C ALA A 130 0.20 14.83 19.52
N ARG A 131 1.16 14.39 18.69
CA ARG A 131 2.59 14.43 19.02
C ARG A 131 3.23 15.80 18.75
N GLY A 132 2.53 16.71 18.09
CA GLY A 132 3.03 18.05 17.78
C GLY A 132 4.15 18.08 16.73
N HIS A 133 4.26 17.07 15.88
CA HIS A 133 5.20 17.04 14.77
C HIS A 133 4.53 16.48 13.49
N GLY A 134 5.12 16.80 12.36
CA GLY A 134 4.69 16.26 11.07
C GLY A 134 4.94 14.76 10.92
N GLY A 135 4.58 14.22 9.79
CA GLY A 135 4.78 12.81 9.47
C GLY A 135 4.50 12.51 8.01
N LYS A 136 4.61 11.24 7.65
CA LYS A 136 4.44 10.77 6.27
C LYS A 136 3.32 9.75 6.16
N ILE A 137 2.34 10.03 5.28
CA ILE A 137 1.26 9.12 4.93
C ILE A 137 1.48 8.69 3.48
N ILE A 138 1.61 7.38 3.27
CA ILE A 138 1.91 6.79 1.96
C ILE A 138 0.83 5.77 1.62
N ASN A 139 0.11 5.98 0.52
CA ASN A 139 -1.07 5.21 0.17
C ASN A 139 -0.83 4.34 -1.07
N ALA A 140 -1.27 3.09 -1.05
CA ALA A 140 -1.20 2.17 -2.18
C ALA A 140 -2.32 2.46 -3.20
N SER A 141 -2.00 3.16 -4.29
CA SER A 141 -2.83 3.19 -5.47
C SER A 141 -2.40 2.11 -6.49
N SER A 142 -2.41 2.40 -7.77
CA SER A 142 -2.06 1.49 -8.88
C SER A 142 -1.99 2.29 -10.18
N ILE A 143 -1.44 1.73 -11.26
CA ILE A 143 -1.73 2.19 -12.63
C ILE A 143 -3.23 2.26 -12.87
N ALA A 144 -4.00 1.34 -12.28
CA ALA A 144 -5.45 1.34 -12.32
C ALA A 144 -6.12 2.53 -11.61
N GLY A 145 -5.38 3.36 -10.90
CA GLY A 145 -5.80 4.67 -10.41
C GLY A 145 -5.55 5.80 -11.40
N HIS A 146 -4.88 5.54 -12.51
CA HIS A 146 -4.64 6.50 -13.59
C HIS A 146 -5.42 6.16 -14.85
N GLU A 147 -5.73 4.90 -15.05
CA GLU A 147 -6.46 4.39 -16.20
C GLU A 147 -7.42 3.28 -15.77
N GLY A 148 -8.61 3.21 -16.38
CA GLY A 148 -9.56 2.12 -16.14
C GLY A 148 -9.25 0.94 -17.04
N PHE A 149 -9.14 -0.26 -16.46
CA PHE A 149 -8.90 -1.49 -17.18
C PHE A 149 -10.17 -2.32 -17.30
N ALA A 150 -10.43 -2.88 -18.49
CA ALA A 150 -11.53 -3.81 -18.69
C ALA A 150 -11.44 -4.97 -17.68
N MET A 151 -12.57 -5.40 -17.14
CA MET A 151 -12.72 -6.43 -16.09
C MET A 151 -12.12 -6.08 -14.73
N LEU A 152 -11.46 -4.93 -14.60
CA LEU A 152 -10.94 -4.35 -13.36
C LEU A 152 -11.65 -3.03 -13.00
N GLY A 153 -12.90 -2.82 -13.47
CA GLY A 153 -13.59 -1.54 -13.36
C GLY A 153 -13.78 -1.06 -11.92
N VAL A 154 -14.31 -1.93 -11.05
CA VAL A 154 -14.53 -1.58 -9.63
C VAL A 154 -13.19 -1.41 -8.90
N TYR A 155 -12.22 -2.30 -9.16
CA TYR A 155 -10.86 -2.15 -8.63
C TYR A 155 -10.24 -0.81 -9.04
N SER A 156 -10.33 -0.44 -10.34
CA SER A 156 -9.84 0.85 -10.83
C SER A 156 -10.52 2.01 -10.09
N ALA A 157 -11.84 1.97 -9.93
CA ALA A 157 -12.57 3.00 -9.19
C ALA A 157 -12.03 3.19 -7.76
N THR A 158 -11.70 2.08 -7.05
CA THR A 158 -11.09 2.18 -5.70
C THR A 158 -9.72 2.87 -5.75
N LYS A 159 -8.90 2.60 -6.77
CA LYS A 159 -7.55 3.18 -6.89
C LYS A 159 -7.56 4.64 -7.34
N PHE A 160 -8.57 5.06 -8.13
CA PHE A 160 -8.86 6.48 -8.36
C PHE A 160 -9.30 7.18 -7.08
N ALA A 161 -10.16 6.55 -6.26
CA ALA A 161 -10.59 7.10 -4.97
C ALA A 161 -9.40 7.34 -4.02
N VAL A 162 -8.44 6.40 -3.94
CA VAL A 162 -7.22 6.57 -3.15
C VAL A 162 -6.41 7.78 -3.59
N ARG A 163 -6.30 8.04 -4.90
CA ARG A 163 -5.63 9.25 -5.41
C ARG A 163 -6.35 10.52 -4.97
N ALA A 164 -7.68 10.54 -5.06
CA ALA A 164 -8.47 11.68 -4.62
C ALA A 164 -8.30 11.94 -3.12
N LEU A 165 -8.37 10.89 -2.28
CA LEU A 165 -8.12 10.99 -0.83
C LEU A 165 -6.71 11.49 -0.53
N THR A 166 -5.70 11.02 -1.27
CA THR A 166 -4.32 11.47 -1.14
C THR A 166 -4.18 12.96 -1.39
N GLN A 167 -4.79 13.47 -2.47
CA GLN A 167 -4.75 14.91 -2.82
C GLN A 167 -5.51 15.78 -1.82
N ALA A 168 -6.67 15.34 -1.35
CA ALA A 168 -7.47 16.07 -0.36
C ALA A 168 -6.71 16.15 0.97
N ALA A 169 -6.26 15.00 1.49
CA ALA A 169 -5.51 14.93 2.75
C ALA A 169 -4.19 15.71 2.70
N ALA A 170 -3.49 15.70 1.56
CA ALA A 170 -2.28 16.51 1.39
C ALA A 170 -2.54 18.00 1.58
N LYS A 171 -3.64 18.51 1.05
CA LYS A 171 -4.03 19.93 1.21
C LYS A 171 -4.49 20.25 2.63
N GLU A 172 -5.25 19.34 3.25
CA GLU A 172 -5.80 19.52 4.59
C GLU A 172 -4.72 19.49 5.68
N TYR A 173 -3.67 18.70 5.49
CA TYR A 173 -2.67 18.43 6.54
C TYR A 173 -1.30 19.09 6.30
N ALA A 174 -1.14 19.84 5.20
CA ALA A 174 0.13 20.49 4.88
C ALA A 174 0.61 21.44 5.98
N SER A 175 -0.32 22.21 6.59
CA SER A 175 0.02 23.14 7.69
C SER A 175 0.47 22.45 8.97
N ASP A 176 0.17 21.15 9.11
CA ASP A 176 0.61 20.32 10.24
C ASP A 176 1.99 19.67 9.98
N GLY A 177 2.63 20.00 8.83
CA GLY A 177 3.91 19.37 8.42
C GLY A 177 3.76 17.91 7.99
N ILE A 178 2.55 17.47 7.60
CA ILE A 178 2.27 16.12 7.16
C ILE A 178 2.29 16.07 5.63
N THR A 179 3.11 15.20 5.05
CA THR A 179 3.04 14.89 3.62
C THR A 179 2.17 13.65 3.38
N VAL A 180 1.36 13.71 2.33
CA VAL A 180 0.48 12.59 1.94
C VAL A 180 0.70 12.30 0.46
N ASN A 181 1.25 11.13 0.14
CA ASN A 181 1.55 10.71 -1.22
C ASN A 181 1.03 9.30 -1.49
N ALA A 182 0.93 8.95 -2.76
CA ALA A 182 0.58 7.61 -3.19
C ALA A 182 1.65 7.04 -4.11
N TYR A 183 1.80 5.72 -4.08
CA TYR A 183 2.56 4.97 -5.07
C TYR A 183 1.61 4.16 -5.96
N CYS A 184 1.95 4.08 -7.24
CA CYS A 184 1.11 3.47 -8.26
C CYS A 184 1.90 2.39 -9.01
N PRO A 185 1.94 1.14 -8.47
CA PRO A 185 2.62 0.05 -9.13
C PRO A 185 1.94 -0.36 -10.44
N GLY A 186 2.73 -0.93 -11.33
CA GLY A 186 2.27 -1.65 -12.51
C GLY A 186 1.97 -3.12 -12.22
N VAL A 187 2.53 -3.99 -13.05
CA VAL A 187 2.39 -5.46 -12.95
C VAL A 187 3.50 -6.01 -12.08
N VAL A 188 3.17 -6.32 -10.83
CA VAL A 188 4.13 -6.82 -9.84
C VAL A 188 3.96 -8.32 -9.65
N GLY A 189 5.03 -9.09 -9.73
CA GLY A 189 5.03 -10.55 -9.54
C GLY A 189 4.69 -10.93 -8.07
N THR A 190 3.41 -11.02 -7.75
CA THR A 190 2.87 -11.34 -6.41
C THR A 190 1.69 -12.30 -6.50
N ASP A 191 1.30 -12.89 -5.35
CA ASP A 191 0.12 -13.75 -5.25
C ASP A 191 -1.18 -13.07 -5.76
N MET A 192 -1.27 -11.74 -5.63
CA MET A 192 -2.41 -10.98 -6.17
C MET A 192 -2.52 -11.15 -7.69
N TRP A 193 -1.41 -11.12 -8.41
CA TRP A 193 -1.42 -11.31 -9.85
C TRP A 193 -1.72 -12.75 -10.27
N ILE A 194 -1.34 -13.75 -9.47
CA ILE A 194 -1.77 -15.14 -9.68
C ILE A 194 -3.30 -15.21 -9.63
N THR A 195 -3.91 -14.62 -8.61
CA THR A 195 -5.37 -14.58 -8.46
C THR A 195 -6.05 -13.81 -9.61
N ILE A 196 -5.50 -12.68 -10.03
CA ILE A 196 -5.98 -11.88 -11.17
C ILE A 196 -5.95 -12.73 -12.44
N ASP A 197 -4.81 -13.34 -12.76
CA ASP A 197 -4.64 -14.15 -13.98
C ASP A 197 -5.59 -15.36 -13.99
N GLU A 198 -5.72 -16.07 -12.88
CA GLU A 198 -6.67 -17.18 -12.74
C GLU A 198 -8.13 -16.76 -13.00
N ARG A 199 -8.53 -15.59 -12.50
CA ARG A 199 -9.88 -15.09 -12.71
C ARG A 199 -10.10 -14.66 -14.17
N PHE A 200 -9.12 -13.99 -14.79
CA PHE A 200 -9.16 -13.69 -16.22
C PHE A 200 -9.26 -14.98 -17.06
N SER A 201 -8.45 -16.00 -16.75
CA SER A 201 -8.50 -17.30 -17.40
C SER A 201 -9.90 -17.93 -17.31
N ALA A 202 -10.51 -17.91 -16.13
CA ALA A 202 -11.84 -18.46 -15.93
C ALA A 202 -12.94 -17.72 -16.72
N LEU A 203 -12.83 -16.40 -16.87
CA LEU A 203 -13.81 -15.57 -17.55
C LEU A 203 -13.65 -15.54 -19.07
N THR A 204 -12.42 -15.65 -19.58
CA THR A 204 -12.11 -15.50 -21.00
C THR A 204 -11.80 -16.80 -21.73
N GLY A 205 -11.53 -17.88 -20.98
CA GLY A 205 -11.03 -19.14 -21.54
C GLY A 205 -9.56 -19.10 -21.96
N ALA A 206 -8.83 -18.02 -21.67
CA ALA A 206 -7.40 -17.92 -21.95
C ALA A 206 -6.61 -18.88 -21.06
N PRO A 207 -5.47 -19.42 -21.51
CA PRO A 207 -4.59 -20.22 -20.64
C PRO A 207 -4.12 -19.44 -19.41
N LYS A 208 -3.91 -20.15 -18.30
CA LYS A 208 -3.29 -19.55 -17.10
C LYS A 208 -1.90 -18.99 -17.45
N GLY A 209 -1.59 -17.82 -16.94
CA GLY A 209 -0.36 -17.08 -17.23
C GLY A 209 -0.48 -16.12 -18.42
N ALA A 210 -1.41 -16.36 -19.35
CA ALA A 210 -1.51 -15.58 -20.58
C ALA A 210 -1.87 -14.10 -20.34
N THR A 211 -2.71 -13.82 -19.34
CA THR A 211 -3.05 -12.43 -18.98
C THR A 211 -1.85 -11.72 -18.38
N PHE A 212 -1.14 -12.37 -17.46
CA PHE A 212 0.08 -11.82 -16.89
C PHE A 212 1.13 -11.51 -17.97
N GLU A 213 1.41 -12.47 -18.85
CA GLU A 213 2.37 -12.30 -19.97
C GLU A 213 1.95 -11.16 -20.91
N LYS A 214 0.65 -11.05 -21.23
CA LYS A 214 0.13 -9.96 -22.05
C LYS A 214 0.37 -8.58 -21.46
N PHE A 215 0.12 -8.42 -20.15
CA PHE A 215 0.38 -7.16 -19.45
C PHE A 215 1.89 -6.88 -19.35
N VAL A 216 2.70 -7.88 -19.04
CA VAL A 216 4.17 -7.75 -19.01
C VAL A 216 4.72 -7.37 -20.38
N GLY A 217 4.18 -7.93 -21.45
CA GLY A 217 4.56 -7.59 -22.84
C GLY A 217 4.33 -6.12 -23.22
N GLY A 218 3.46 -5.40 -22.49
CA GLY A 218 3.23 -3.96 -22.66
C GLY A 218 4.21 -3.05 -21.91
N ILE A 219 5.05 -3.62 -21.02
CA ILE A 219 5.97 -2.83 -20.20
C ILE A 219 7.19 -2.44 -21.02
N ALA A 220 7.48 -1.12 -21.13
CA ALA A 220 8.60 -0.63 -21.94
C ALA A 220 9.98 -1.13 -21.47
N ILE A 221 10.17 -1.34 -20.14
CA ILE A 221 11.40 -1.92 -19.56
C ILE A 221 11.53 -3.43 -19.89
N GLY A 222 10.45 -4.10 -20.31
CA GLY A 222 10.50 -5.49 -20.81
C GLY A 222 10.50 -6.57 -19.72
N ARG A 223 10.16 -6.26 -18.49
CA ARG A 223 10.00 -7.24 -17.41
C ARG A 223 8.86 -6.88 -16.46
N ALA A 224 8.32 -7.87 -15.78
CA ALA A 224 7.46 -7.63 -14.64
C ALA A 224 8.19 -6.85 -13.55
N GLN A 225 7.45 -6.05 -12.80
CA GLN A 225 7.95 -5.35 -11.61
C GLN A 225 8.13 -6.34 -10.46
N THR A 226 9.18 -6.16 -9.65
CA THR A 226 9.34 -6.87 -8.39
C THR A 226 8.78 -6.06 -7.22
N PRO A 227 8.43 -6.70 -6.09
CA PRO A 227 8.06 -5.97 -4.87
C PRO A 227 9.14 -5.00 -4.40
N GLU A 228 10.41 -5.30 -4.63
CA GLU A 228 11.56 -4.47 -4.26
C GLU A 228 11.64 -3.19 -5.10
N ASP A 229 11.26 -3.24 -6.39
CA ASP A 229 11.14 -2.03 -7.21
C ASP A 229 10.14 -1.03 -6.60
N VAL A 230 9.01 -1.53 -6.06
CA VAL A 230 8.01 -0.71 -5.36
C VAL A 230 8.54 -0.20 -4.04
N ALA A 231 9.15 -1.09 -3.25
CA ALA A 231 9.70 -0.75 -1.93
C ALA A 231 10.76 0.35 -2.01
N ALA A 232 11.55 0.41 -3.08
CA ALA A 232 12.52 1.47 -3.32
C ALA A 232 11.87 2.86 -3.41
N TYR A 233 10.74 2.97 -4.12
CA TYR A 233 10.02 4.24 -4.20
C TYR A 233 9.30 4.61 -2.90
N VAL A 234 8.73 3.62 -2.20
CA VAL A 234 8.12 3.86 -0.88
C VAL A 234 9.18 4.32 0.13
N SER A 235 10.39 3.77 0.08
CA SER A 235 11.54 4.22 0.87
C SER A 235 11.90 5.69 0.58
N TYR A 236 11.89 6.10 -0.70
CA TYR A 236 12.06 7.51 -1.07
C TYR A 236 10.96 8.39 -0.46
N LEU A 237 9.69 7.97 -0.56
CA LEU A 237 8.57 8.73 0.03
C LEU A 237 8.61 8.78 1.55
N ALA A 238 9.19 7.79 2.21
CA ALA A 238 9.38 7.72 3.65
C ALA A 238 10.54 8.59 4.16
N GLY A 239 11.50 8.88 3.28
CA GLY A 239 12.73 9.60 3.62
C GLY A 239 12.62 11.13 3.48
N PRO A 240 13.66 11.85 3.94
CA PRO A 240 13.71 13.32 3.90
C PRO A 240 13.78 13.89 2.47
N ASP A 241 14.27 13.12 1.51
CA ASP A 241 14.40 13.59 0.12
C ASP A 241 13.05 13.88 -0.55
N SER A 242 11.94 13.41 0.05
CA SER A 242 10.56 13.68 -0.38
C SER A 242 9.84 14.77 0.45
N ASP A 243 10.52 15.51 1.31
CA ASP A 243 9.87 16.48 2.22
C ASP A 243 9.13 17.61 1.49
N TYR A 244 9.54 17.93 0.27
CA TYR A 244 8.84 18.93 -0.57
C TYR A 244 7.83 18.30 -1.52
N MET A 245 7.45 17.04 -1.30
CA MET A 245 6.52 16.30 -2.15
C MET A 245 5.27 15.90 -1.36
N THR A 246 4.11 16.42 -1.78
CA THR A 246 2.81 16.04 -1.20
C THR A 246 1.72 16.07 -2.27
N GLY A 247 0.67 15.25 -2.10
CA GLY A 247 -0.46 15.13 -3.02
C GLY A 247 -0.14 14.40 -4.32
N GLN A 248 1.04 13.78 -4.44
CA GLN A 248 1.45 13.09 -5.65
C GLN A 248 1.06 11.61 -5.64
N ALA A 249 0.84 11.08 -6.84
CA ALA A 249 0.56 9.67 -7.08
C ALA A 249 1.52 9.17 -8.16
N GLY A 250 2.71 8.75 -7.73
CA GLY A 250 3.81 8.41 -8.63
C GLY A 250 3.65 7.04 -9.27
N LEU A 251 3.76 6.99 -10.59
CA LEU A 251 3.81 5.74 -11.36
C LEU A 251 5.16 5.06 -11.18
N ILE A 252 5.11 3.76 -10.88
CA ILE A 252 6.27 2.87 -10.84
C ILE A 252 5.85 1.63 -11.63
N ASP A 253 5.89 1.68 -12.95
CA ASP A 253 5.23 0.69 -13.80
C ASP A 253 6.09 0.26 -15.00
N GLY A 254 7.34 0.74 -15.06
CA GLY A 254 8.25 0.40 -16.15
C GLY A 254 7.84 0.98 -17.52
N GLY A 255 6.99 2.02 -17.51
CA GLY A 255 6.51 2.65 -18.74
C GLY A 255 5.33 1.90 -19.37
N LEU A 256 4.45 1.33 -18.55
CA LEU A 256 3.21 0.71 -19.02
C LEU A 256 2.10 1.76 -19.24
N VAL A 257 2.03 2.78 -18.36
CA VAL A 257 1.05 3.87 -18.42
C VAL A 257 1.77 5.22 -18.34
N TYR A 258 1.38 6.17 -19.19
CA TYR A 258 1.91 7.53 -19.20
C TYR A 258 0.80 8.53 -18.89
N ARG A 259 0.87 9.22 -17.73
CA ARG A 259 -0.13 10.21 -17.29
C ARG A 259 0.54 11.36 -16.49
#